data_eb953cab92fc744576f5977a3d039969
#
_entry.id   eb953cab92fc744576f5977a3d039969
#
_cell.length_a   1.000
_cell.length_b   1.000
_cell.length_c   1.000
_cell.angle_alpha   90.00
_cell.angle_beta   90.00
_cell.angle_gamma   90.00
#
_symmetry.space_group_name_H-M   'P 1'
#
loop_
_entity.id
_entity.type
_entity.pdbx_description
1 polymer ?
#
loop_
_entity_poly.entity_id
_entity_poly.type
_entity_poly.pdbx_seq_one_letter_code
_entity_poly.pdbx_strand_id
1 'polypeptide(L)'
;MAKTYIFGHQNPDTDAIASAIIMADFEQLTGNSEATPYRLGDINPETKFALDHFEVKAPELLSDNLDGQEVILVDHNEFQQSAETISDAEIKHVVDHHRIANFETASPLWYRAEPVGCTATILYKMYKERGFEIKPHIAGLMISAIISDSLLFKSPTCTDEDVNAAKDLKDLANVDLDEYGLEMLKAGAST
;
A
#
# COMPACT_ATOMS: atom_id res chain seq x y z
N MET A 1 14.88 -16.35 11.09
CA MET A 1 15.07 -15.67 9.81
C MET A 1 14.98 -14.16 10.00
N ALA A 2 15.68 -13.42 9.17
CA ALA A 2 15.66 -11.98 9.25
C ALA A 2 14.30 -11.44 8.80
N LYS A 3 13.83 -10.39 9.48
CA LYS A 3 12.59 -9.71 9.14
C LYS A 3 12.75 -8.96 7.82
N THR A 4 11.68 -8.89 7.05
CA THR A 4 11.57 -8.01 5.89
C THR A 4 10.61 -6.87 6.25
N TYR A 5 11.12 -5.64 6.23
CA TYR A 5 10.35 -4.45 6.59
C TYR A 5 9.66 -3.91 5.35
N ILE A 6 8.35 -3.69 5.43
CA ILE A 6 7.55 -3.17 4.31
C ILE A 6 6.86 -1.90 4.75
N PHE A 7 7.06 -0.80 4.01
CA PHE A 7 6.47 0.48 4.41
C PHE A 7 6.26 1.42 3.22
N GLY A 8 5.28 2.29 3.37
CA GLY A 8 5.03 3.40 2.46
C GLY A 8 5.81 4.64 2.88
N HIS A 9 5.47 5.78 2.30
CA HIS A 9 6.21 7.04 2.50
C HIS A 9 5.90 7.72 3.84
N GLN A 10 6.72 8.72 4.17
CA GLN A 10 6.48 9.63 5.30
C GLN A 10 5.14 10.36 5.09
N ASN A 11 4.51 10.80 6.18
CA ASN A 11 3.18 11.41 6.16
C ASN A 11 2.21 10.52 5.39
N PRO A 12 2.03 9.27 5.86
CA PRO A 12 1.33 8.27 5.05
C PRO A 12 -0.14 8.59 4.85
N ASP A 13 -0.59 8.38 3.62
CA ASP A 13 -1.99 8.41 3.26
C ASP A 13 -2.56 6.98 3.30
N THR A 14 -3.82 6.84 2.88
CA THR A 14 -4.48 5.53 2.91
C THR A 14 -3.76 4.52 2.01
N ASP A 15 -3.32 4.93 0.82
CA ASP A 15 -2.59 4.01 -0.09
C ASP A 15 -1.28 3.53 0.54
N ALA A 16 -0.51 4.42 1.16
CA ALA A 16 0.76 4.06 1.78
C ALA A 16 0.58 3.02 2.90
N ILE A 17 -0.41 3.23 3.75
CA ILE A 17 -0.69 2.30 4.86
C ILE A 17 -1.28 1.00 4.36
N ALA A 18 -2.31 1.07 3.51
CA ALA A 18 -2.97 -0.11 2.97
C ALA A 18 -1.99 -0.96 2.16
N SER A 19 -1.20 -0.33 1.31
CA SER A 19 -0.26 -1.07 0.46
C SER A 19 0.82 -1.79 1.26
N ALA A 20 1.27 -1.24 2.39
CA ALA A 20 2.22 -1.94 3.25
C ALA A 20 1.60 -3.23 3.81
N ILE A 21 0.35 -3.16 4.25
CA ILE A 21 -0.37 -4.33 4.78
C ILE A 21 -0.61 -5.36 3.67
N ILE A 22 -1.06 -4.89 2.50
CA ILE A 22 -1.35 -5.77 1.35
C ILE A 22 -0.07 -6.46 0.88
N MET A 23 1.03 -5.71 0.75
CA MET A 23 2.29 -6.28 0.30
C MET A 23 2.84 -7.31 1.29
N ALA A 24 2.67 -7.08 2.59
CA ALA A 24 3.06 -8.05 3.60
C ALA A 24 2.28 -9.35 3.45
N ASP A 25 0.96 -9.27 3.22
CA ASP A 25 0.13 -10.45 2.96
C ASP A 25 0.61 -11.18 1.70
N PHE A 26 0.87 -10.44 0.62
CA PHE A 26 1.38 -11.00 -0.63
C PHE A 26 2.69 -11.75 -0.40
N GLU A 27 3.64 -11.13 0.29
CA GLU A 27 4.95 -11.74 0.57
C GLU A 27 4.81 -13.00 1.41
N GLN A 28 3.92 -12.99 2.39
CA GLN A 28 3.66 -14.18 3.21
C GLN A 28 3.11 -15.32 2.36
N LEU A 29 2.26 -15.00 1.39
CA LEU A 29 1.73 -16.01 0.45
C LEU A 29 2.81 -16.57 -0.47
N THR A 30 3.89 -15.82 -0.73
CA THR A 30 5.01 -16.33 -1.52
C THR A 30 5.98 -17.15 -0.69
N GLY A 31 5.80 -17.21 0.62
CA GLY A 31 6.66 -17.98 1.53
C GLY A 31 7.53 -17.15 2.47
N ASN A 32 7.48 -15.82 2.36
CA ASN A 32 8.26 -14.95 3.25
C ASN A 32 7.45 -14.66 4.52
N SER A 33 7.52 -15.58 5.49
CA SER A 33 6.75 -15.49 6.73
C SER A 33 7.17 -14.34 7.63
N GLU A 34 8.34 -13.73 7.40
CA GLU A 34 8.88 -12.64 8.21
C GLU A 34 8.57 -11.27 7.63
N ALA A 35 7.78 -11.21 6.56
CA ALA A 35 7.34 -9.94 5.97
C ALA A 35 6.41 -9.22 6.95
N THR A 36 6.75 -8.00 7.32
CA THR A 36 6.05 -7.24 8.36
C THR A 36 5.80 -5.82 7.89
N PRO A 37 4.53 -5.34 7.95
CA PRO A 37 4.22 -3.97 7.57
C PRO A 37 4.57 -2.98 8.67
N TYR A 38 5.02 -1.79 8.26
CA TYR A 38 5.32 -0.66 9.15
C TYR A 38 4.75 0.62 8.56
N ARG A 39 4.67 1.65 9.39
CA ARG A 39 4.31 2.99 8.95
C ARG A 39 5.39 3.99 9.34
N LEU A 40 5.53 5.04 8.55
CA LEU A 40 6.52 6.08 8.80
C LEU A 40 5.91 7.34 9.42
N GLY A 41 4.65 7.30 9.79
CA GLY A 41 3.98 8.44 10.41
C GLY A 41 2.63 8.05 10.96
N ASP A 42 1.89 9.07 11.44
CA ASP A 42 0.60 8.87 12.09
C ASP A 42 -0.48 8.43 11.10
N ILE A 43 -1.45 7.68 11.60
CA ILE A 43 -2.61 7.24 10.84
C ILE A 43 -3.61 8.40 10.80
N ASN A 44 -3.98 8.86 9.59
CA ASN A 44 -4.98 9.92 9.45
C ASN A 44 -6.40 9.38 9.65
N PRO A 45 -7.41 10.26 9.85
CA PRO A 45 -8.78 9.81 10.11
C PRO A 45 -9.40 8.96 9.00
N GLU A 46 -9.10 9.26 7.73
CA GLU A 46 -9.60 8.47 6.59
C GLU A 46 -9.06 7.04 6.65
N THR A 47 -7.76 6.90 6.87
CA THR A 47 -7.11 5.60 6.97
C THR A 47 -7.63 4.82 8.18
N LYS A 48 -7.81 5.51 9.31
CA LYS A 48 -8.36 4.88 10.51
C LYS A 48 -9.76 4.34 10.24
N PHE A 49 -10.60 5.09 9.52
CA PHE A 49 -11.94 4.63 9.16
C PHE A 49 -11.86 3.31 8.37
N ALA A 50 -10.97 3.24 7.39
CA ALA A 50 -10.83 2.03 6.57
C ALA A 50 -10.35 0.83 7.40
N LEU A 51 -9.32 1.04 8.23
CA LEU A 51 -8.80 -0.03 9.08
C LEU A 51 -9.86 -0.54 10.06
N ASP A 52 -10.60 0.37 10.68
CA ASP A 52 -11.66 -0.01 11.62
C ASP A 52 -12.81 -0.75 10.92
N HIS A 53 -13.19 -0.30 9.72
CA HIS A 53 -14.28 -0.93 8.96
C HIS A 53 -13.98 -2.40 8.65
N PHE A 54 -12.74 -2.70 8.28
CA PHE A 54 -12.34 -4.06 7.92
C PHE A 54 -11.66 -4.82 9.06
N GLU A 55 -11.66 -4.22 10.26
CA GLU A 55 -11.11 -4.84 11.48
C GLU A 55 -9.63 -5.23 11.30
N VAL A 56 -8.85 -4.34 10.72
CA VAL A 56 -7.42 -4.55 10.49
C VAL A 56 -6.63 -3.66 11.45
N LYS A 57 -5.65 -4.26 12.10
CA LYS A 57 -4.76 -3.54 13.01
C LYS A 57 -3.80 -2.65 12.21
N ALA A 58 -3.61 -1.42 12.68
CA ALA A 58 -2.64 -0.52 12.09
C ALA A 58 -1.21 -1.07 12.24
N PRO A 59 -0.34 -0.87 11.22
CA PRO A 59 1.06 -1.25 11.36
C PRO A 59 1.75 -0.47 12.47
N GLU A 60 2.79 -1.04 13.04
CA GLU A 60 3.59 -0.36 14.05
C GLU A 60 4.43 0.75 13.41
N LEU A 61 4.71 1.79 14.19
CA LEU A 61 5.60 2.86 13.74
C LEU A 61 7.03 2.30 13.62
N LEU A 62 7.67 2.58 12.49
CA LEU A 62 9.04 2.11 12.26
C LEU A 62 10.00 2.94 13.10
N SER A 63 10.76 2.29 13.96
CA SER A 63 11.77 2.93 14.80
C SER A 63 13.15 2.25 14.69
N ASP A 64 13.23 1.14 13.99
CA ASP A 64 14.47 0.37 13.86
C ASP A 64 15.44 1.05 12.89
N ASN A 65 16.74 0.86 13.14
CA ASN A 65 17.76 1.23 12.17
C ASN A 65 17.76 0.15 11.06
N LEU A 66 17.65 0.60 9.81
CA LEU A 66 17.54 -0.30 8.67
C LEU A 66 18.85 -0.71 8.03
N ASP A 67 19.98 -0.31 8.60
CA ASP A 67 21.30 -0.65 8.07
C ASP A 67 21.43 -2.18 7.91
N GLY A 68 21.67 -2.62 6.68
CA GLY A 68 21.80 -4.04 6.37
C GLY A 68 20.49 -4.84 6.40
N GLN A 69 19.36 -4.20 6.68
CA GLN A 69 18.07 -4.89 6.77
C GLN A 69 17.40 -4.98 5.40
N GLU A 70 16.67 -6.07 5.17
CA GLU A 70 15.88 -6.23 3.95
C GLU A 70 14.60 -5.41 4.03
N VAL A 71 14.33 -4.60 3.01
CA VAL A 71 13.14 -3.76 2.96
C VAL A 71 12.44 -3.88 1.62
N ILE A 72 11.13 -3.60 1.65
CA ILE A 72 10.28 -3.46 0.46
C ILE A 72 9.59 -2.12 0.56
N LEU A 73 9.71 -1.31 -0.49
CA LEU A 73 9.08 0.00 -0.55
C LEU A 73 7.78 -0.09 -1.34
N VAL A 74 6.72 0.51 -0.82
CA VAL A 74 5.44 0.64 -1.53
C VAL A 74 5.05 2.11 -1.55
N ASP A 75 4.43 2.54 -2.65
CA ASP A 75 3.85 3.87 -2.81
C ASP A 75 4.87 5.01 -2.69
N HIS A 76 6.14 4.73 -2.90
CA HIS A 76 7.19 5.73 -3.02
C HIS A 76 8.49 5.07 -3.49
N ASN A 77 9.43 5.90 -3.91
CA ASN A 77 10.79 5.48 -4.21
C ASN A 77 11.82 6.52 -3.76
N GLU A 78 11.45 7.81 -3.73
CA GLU A 78 12.38 8.89 -3.41
C GLU A 78 12.86 8.77 -1.96
N PHE A 79 14.19 8.76 -1.76
CA PHE A 79 14.76 8.54 -0.43
C PHE A 79 14.35 9.60 0.59
N GLN A 80 14.14 10.86 0.15
CA GLN A 80 13.71 11.91 1.05
C GLN A 80 12.29 11.72 1.57
N GLN A 81 11.50 10.83 0.95
CA GLN A 81 10.14 10.48 1.40
C GLN A 81 10.11 9.18 2.18
N SER A 82 11.24 8.51 2.31
CA SER A 82 11.36 7.18 2.89
C SER A 82 11.83 7.23 4.35
N ALA A 83 12.20 6.07 4.88
CA ALA A 83 12.73 5.97 6.24
C ALA A 83 14.06 6.70 6.35
N GLU A 84 14.34 7.24 7.53
CA GLU A 84 15.54 8.03 7.77
C GLU A 84 16.83 7.27 7.45
N THR A 85 16.87 5.96 7.71
CA THR A 85 18.06 5.13 7.50
C THR A 85 17.98 4.28 6.23
N ILE A 86 17.17 4.70 5.24
CA ILE A 86 16.94 3.90 4.03
C ILE A 86 18.20 3.71 3.18
N SER A 87 19.13 4.67 3.20
CA SER A 87 20.29 4.63 2.30
C SER A 87 21.19 3.41 2.49
N ASP A 88 21.19 2.83 3.68
CA ASP A 88 22.02 1.66 4.01
C ASP A 88 21.22 0.36 4.11
N ALA A 89 19.93 0.41 3.79
CA ALA A 89 19.07 -0.76 3.77
C ALA A 89 19.27 -1.56 2.47
N GLU A 90 18.93 -2.83 2.51
CA GLU A 90 18.93 -3.68 1.32
C GLU A 90 17.52 -3.69 0.74
N ILE A 91 17.30 -2.89 -0.31
CA ILE A 91 15.99 -2.77 -0.95
C ILE A 91 15.80 -3.95 -1.89
N LYS A 92 14.83 -4.81 -1.59
CA LYS A 92 14.56 -6.02 -2.37
C LYS A 92 13.51 -5.81 -3.45
N HIS A 93 12.44 -5.10 -3.12
CA HIS A 93 11.34 -4.84 -4.05
C HIS A 93 10.86 -3.39 -3.89
N VAL A 94 10.36 -2.83 -5.01
CA VAL A 94 9.62 -1.57 -5.00
C VAL A 94 8.36 -1.77 -5.84
N VAL A 95 7.21 -1.35 -5.30
CA VAL A 95 5.95 -1.30 -6.03
C VAL A 95 5.40 0.11 -5.89
N ASP A 96 5.31 0.84 -7.01
CA ASP A 96 5.02 2.27 -6.95
C ASP A 96 4.38 2.76 -8.25
N HIS A 97 3.65 3.87 -8.18
CA HIS A 97 3.02 4.51 -9.33
C HIS A 97 3.48 5.96 -9.52
N HIS A 98 4.52 6.39 -8.81
CA HIS A 98 5.06 7.73 -8.89
C HIS A 98 6.26 7.82 -9.83
N ARG A 99 6.69 9.05 -10.14
CA ARG A 99 7.95 9.26 -10.87
C ARG A 99 9.10 8.65 -10.06
N ILE A 100 10.18 8.29 -10.75
CA ILE A 100 11.38 7.76 -10.11
C ILE A 100 12.40 8.89 -10.02
N ALA A 101 12.84 9.21 -8.80
CA ALA A 101 13.84 10.24 -8.53
C ALA A 101 14.55 9.96 -7.21
N ASN A 102 15.81 10.39 -7.10
CA ASN A 102 16.60 10.28 -5.86
C ASN A 102 16.53 8.88 -5.25
N PHE A 103 16.72 7.87 -6.10
CA PHE A 103 16.63 6.47 -5.74
C PHE A 103 17.80 5.72 -6.35
N GLU A 104 18.52 4.96 -5.53
CA GLU A 104 19.60 4.11 -6.02
C GLU A 104 19.74 2.90 -5.12
N THR A 105 20.26 1.82 -5.65
CA THR A 105 20.51 0.59 -4.88
C THR A 105 21.91 0.07 -5.17
N ALA A 106 22.49 -0.62 -4.19
CA ALA A 106 23.79 -1.27 -4.35
C ALA A 106 23.69 -2.62 -5.07
N SER A 107 22.50 -3.21 -5.07
CA SER A 107 22.27 -4.55 -5.64
C SER A 107 21.04 -4.55 -6.54
N PRO A 108 20.96 -5.49 -7.49
CA PRO A 108 19.74 -5.64 -8.30
C PRO A 108 18.52 -5.91 -7.43
N LEU A 109 17.36 -5.41 -7.88
CA LEU A 109 16.11 -5.56 -7.16
C LEU A 109 14.98 -5.84 -8.14
N TRP A 110 13.83 -6.24 -7.61
CA TRP A 110 12.59 -6.33 -8.38
C TRP A 110 11.85 -5.00 -8.24
N TYR A 111 11.56 -4.35 -9.34
CA TYR A 111 10.93 -3.03 -9.35
C TYR A 111 9.75 -3.03 -10.30
N ARG A 112 8.55 -2.76 -9.78
CA ARG A 112 7.36 -2.66 -10.62
C ARG A 112 6.77 -1.26 -10.48
N ALA A 113 6.84 -0.51 -11.57
CA ALA A 113 6.31 0.84 -11.69
C ALA A 113 5.27 0.87 -12.80
N GLU A 114 4.08 1.39 -12.50
CA GLU A 114 3.01 1.53 -13.50
C GLU A 114 2.33 2.87 -13.33
N PRO A 115 1.92 3.52 -14.43
CA PRO A 115 1.31 4.85 -14.34
C PRO A 115 -0.20 4.76 -14.09
N VAL A 116 -0.58 4.06 -13.02
CA VAL A 116 -1.97 3.97 -12.56
C VAL A 116 -2.19 4.93 -11.40
N GLY A 117 -3.42 5.04 -10.93
CA GLY A 117 -3.79 6.02 -9.92
C GLY A 117 -3.46 5.61 -8.49
N CYS A 118 -3.04 4.37 -8.26
CA CYS A 118 -2.90 3.84 -6.90
C CYS A 118 -1.98 2.64 -6.86
N THR A 119 -1.10 2.55 -5.87
CA THR A 119 -0.22 1.39 -5.70
C THR A 119 -1.05 0.12 -5.44
N ALA A 120 -2.15 0.23 -4.73
CA ALA A 120 -3.01 -0.94 -4.46
C ALA A 120 -3.54 -1.58 -5.75
N THR A 121 -3.74 -0.81 -6.81
CA THR A 121 -4.15 -1.35 -8.11
C THR A 121 -3.08 -2.27 -8.68
N ILE A 122 -1.81 -1.89 -8.55
CA ILE A 122 -0.70 -2.73 -9.00
C ILE A 122 -0.65 -4.01 -8.16
N LEU A 123 -0.80 -3.89 -6.85
CA LEU A 123 -0.80 -5.05 -5.94
C LEU A 123 -1.94 -6.00 -6.26
N TYR A 124 -3.14 -5.48 -6.56
CA TYR A 124 -4.27 -6.28 -7.02
C TYR A 124 -3.88 -7.11 -8.25
N LYS A 125 -3.24 -6.48 -9.23
CA LYS A 125 -2.79 -7.19 -10.44
C LYS A 125 -1.79 -8.29 -10.10
N MET A 126 -0.89 -8.05 -9.15
CA MET A 126 0.10 -9.03 -8.72
C MET A 126 -0.56 -10.27 -8.12
N TYR A 127 -1.60 -10.10 -7.29
CA TYR A 127 -2.37 -11.23 -6.77
C TYR A 127 -3.02 -12.03 -7.89
N LYS A 128 -3.63 -11.34 -8.85
CA LYS A 128 -4.29 -12.01 -9.99
C LYS A 128 -3.29 -12.78 -10.84
N GLU A 129 -2.12 -12.20 -11.09
CA GLU A 129 -1.08 -12.84 -11.90
C GLU A 129 -0.55 -14.12 -11.24
N ARG A 130 -0.49 -14.14 -9.92
CA ARG A 130 -0.02 -15.30 -9.16
C ARG A 130 -1.13 -16.30 -8.84
N GLY A 131 -2.38 -15.97 -9.13
CA GLY A 131 -3.51 -16.82 -8.79
C GLY A 131 -3.77 -16.90 -7.28
N PHE A 132 -3.34 -15.92 -6.51
CA PHE A 132 -3.57 -15.88 -5.07
C PHE A 132 -4.99 -15.44 -4.76
N GLU A 133 -5.59 -16.08 -3.75
CA GLU A 133 -6.88 -15.66 -3.23
C GLU A 133 -6.72 -14.33 -2.49
N ILE A 134 -7.63 -13.40 -2.75
CA ILE A 134 -7.66 -12.10 -2.06
C ILE A 134 -8.67 -12.20 -0.91
N LYS A 135 -8.18 -12.14 0.32
CA LYS A 135 -9.03 -12.19 1.51
C LYS A 135 -9.95 -10.97 1.57
N PRO A 136 -11.13 -11.07 2.16
CA PRO A 136 -12.07 -9.94 2.21
C PRO A 136 -11.50 -8.65 2.78
N HIS A 137 -10.73 -8.72 3.88
CA HIS A 137 -10.14 -7.52 4.46
C HIS A 137 -9.03 -6.92 3.57
N ILE A 138 -8.32 -7.74 2.82
CA ILE A 138 -7.32 -7.27 1.84
C ILE A 138 -8.03 -6.58 0.68
N ALA A 139 -9.12 -7.19 0.17
CA ALA A 139 -9.94 -6.56 -0.87
C ALA A 139 -10.47 -5.21 -0.40
N GLY A 140 -10.91 -5.12 0.84
CA GLY A 140 -11.40 -3.88 1.44
C GLY A 140 -10.33 -2.79 1.50
N LEU A 141 -9.11 -3.15 1.88
CA LEU A 141 -8.00 -2.20 1.91
C LEU A 141 -7.60 -1.76 0.51
N MET A 142 -7.62 -2.66 -0.47
CA MET A 142 -7.36 -2.30 -1.87
C MET A 142 -8.37 -1.26 -2.35
N ILE A 143 -9.65 -1.50 -2.10
CA ILE A 143 -10.73 -0.57 -2.47
C ILE A 143 -10.54 0.77 -1.76
N SER A 144 -10.21 0.76 -0.48
CA SER A 144 -10.03 1.99 0.31
C SER A 144 -8.92 2.86 -0.28
N ALA A 145 -7.80 2.25 -0.64
CA ALA A 145 -6.69 2.97 -1.26
C ALA A 145 -7.09 3.56 -2.61
N ILE A 146 -7.79 2.79 -3.43
CA ILE A 146 -8.24 3.24 -4.76
C ILE A 146 -9.20 4.42 -4.62
N ILE A 147 -10.18 4.33 -3.74
CA ILE A 147 -11.15 5.41 -3.52
C ILE A 147 -10.45 6.67 -3.02
N SER A 148 -9.51 6.53 -2.09
CA SER A 148 -8.77 7.65 -1.54
C SER A 148 -7.97 8.38 -2.62
N ASP A 149 -7.14 7.67 -3.36
CA ASP A 149 -6.27 8.28 -4.37
C ASP A 149 -7.05 8.81 -5.57
N SER A 150 -8.17 8.19 -5.91
CA SER A 150 -8.98 8.59 -7.06
C SER A 150 -10.10 9.56 -6.72
N LEU A 151 -10.29 9.90 -5.44
CA LEU A 151 -11.42 10.70 -4.97
C LEU A 151 -12.75 10.13 -5.50
N LEU A 152 -12.95 8.86 -5.23
CA LEU A 152 -14.11 8.09 -5.71
C LEU A 152 -14.20 8.14 -7.25
N PHE A 153 -13.08 7.85 -7.90
CA PHE A 153 -12.95 7.75 -9.37
C PHE A 153 -13.05 9.09 -10.11
N LYS A 154 -12.94 10.22 -9.41
CA LYS A 154 -13.10 11.56 -10.01
C LYS A 154 -11.78 12.26 -10.33
N SER A 155 -10.67 11.77 -9.76
CA SER A 155 -9.36 12.38 -10.00
C SER A 155 -8.89 12.14 -11.44
N PRO A 156 -8.24 13.12 -12.09
CA PRO A 156 -7.67 12.90 -13.43
C PRO A 156 -6.58 11.84 -13.46
N THR A 157 -6.00 11.47 -12.32
CA THR A 157 -4.99 10.40 -12.26
C THR A 157 -5.62 9.01 -12.21
N CYS A 158 -6.94 8.91 -12.01
CA CYS A 158 -7.64 7.63 -12.00
C CYS A 158 -7.67 7.01 -13.39
N THR A 159 -7.30 5.74 -13.49
CA THR A 159 -7.30 5.00 -14.75
C THR A 159 -8.42 3.97 -14.77
N ASP A 160 -8.70 3.42 -15.97
CA ASP A 160 -9.67 2.33 -16.09
C ASP A 160 -9.26 1.11 -15.28
N GLU A 161 -7.97 0.87 -15.13
CA GLU A 161 -7.47 -0.24 -14.31
C GLU A 161 -7.87 -0.07 -12.84
N ASP A 162 -7.79 1.16 -12.32
CA ASP A 162 -8.20 1.46 -10.94
C ASP A 162 -9.70 1.18 -10.75
N VAL A 163 -10.52 1.64 -11.69
CA VAL A 163 -11.97 1.45 -11.62
C VAL A 163 -12.33 -0.03 -11.72
N ASN A 164 -11.73 -0.73 -12.67
CA ASN A 164 -12.01 -2.15 -12.88
C ASN A 164 -11.59 -3.00 -11.68
N ALA A 165 -10.46 -2.68 -11.07
CA ALA A 165 -10.01 -3.37 -9.85
C ALA A 165 -11.05 -3.19 -8.72
N ALA A 166 -11.51 -1.96 -8.48
CA ALA A 166 -12.50 -1.70 -7.44
C ALA A 166 -13.80 -2.46 -7.70
N LYS A 167 -14.27 -2.48 -8.95
CA LYS A 167 -15.50 -3.20 -9.32
C LYS A 167 -15.37 -4.71 -9.13
N ASP A 168 -14.19 -5.27 -9.41
CA ASP A 168 -13.94 -6.69 -9.21
C ASP A 168 -13.87 -7.05 -7.72
N LEU A 169 -13.37 -6.14 -6.90
CA LEU A 169 -13.12 -6.38 -5.48
C LEU A 169 -14.34 -6.14 -4.57
N LYS A 170 -15.32 -5.36 -5.03
CA LYS A 170 -16.41 -4.90 -4.14
C LYS A 170 -17.20 -6.03 -3.49
N ASP A 171 -17.44 -7.12 -4.22
CA ASP A 171 -18.20 -8.25 -3.69
C ASP A 171 -17.39 -9.02 -2.65
N LEU A 172 -16.09 -9.16 -2.86
CA LEU A 172 -15.20 -9.80 -1.88
C LEU A 172 -15.15 -9.00 -0.59
N ALA A 173 -15.12 -7.67 -0.69
CA ALA A 173 -15.08 -6.79 0.47
C ALA A 173 -16.45 -6.55 1.08
N ASN A 174 -17.52 -6.95 0.39
CA ASN A 174 -18.90 -6.75 0.80
C ASN A 174 -19.22 -5.27 1.06
N VAL A 175 -18.90 -4.43 0.10
CA VAL A 175 -19.17 -2.99 0.18
C VAL A 175 -19.87 -2.49 -1.08
N ASP A 176 -20.69 -1.44 -0.91
CA ASP A 176 -21.16 -0.62 -2.01
C ASP A 176 -20.12 0.48 -2.20
N LEU A 177 -19.57 0.61 -3.40
CA LEU A 177 -18.45 1.53 -3.65
C LEU A 177 -18.82 2.99 -3.36
N ASP A 178 -20.01 3.43 -3.77
CA ASP A 178 -20.43 4.81 -3.57
C ASP A 178 -20.71 5.09 -2.09
N GLU A 179 -21.47 4.23 -1.43
CA GLU A 179 -21.82 4.40 -0.03
C GLU A 179 -20.58 4.34 0.87
N TYR A 180 -19.79 3.29 0.73
CA TYR A 180 -18.57 3.14 1.52
C TYR A 180 -17.58 4.27 1.22
N GLY A 181 -17.41 4.60 -0.05
CA GLY A 181 -16.48 5.64 -0.47
C GLY A 181 -16.83 7.01 0.10
N LEU A 182 -18.10 7.37 0.08
CA LEU A 182 -18.54 8.64 0.66
C LEU A 182 -18.31 8.68 2.17
N GLU A 183 -18.61 7.59 2.87
CA GLU A 183 -18.38 7.51 4.33
C GLU A 183 -16.89 7.67 4.66
N MET A 184 -16.03 6.98 3.91
CA MET A 184 -14.60 7.06 4.13
C MET A 184 -14.05 8.46 3.87
N LEU A 185 -14.45 9.10 2.76
CA LEU A 185 -13.99 10.45 2.43
C LEU A 185 -14.51 11.47 3.43
N LYS A 186 -15.74 11.31 3.93
CA LYS A 186 -16.27 12.17 4.98
C LYS A 186 -15.48 12.04 6.27
N ALA A 187 -15.06 10.83 6.63
CA ALA A 187 -14.24 10.61 7.82
C ALA A 187 -12.91 11.39 7.72
N GLY A 188 -12.32 11.44 6.53
CA GLY A 188 -11.08 12.20 6.29
C GLY A 188 -11.29 13.71 6.32
N ALA A 189 -12.48 14.18 6.02
CA ALA A 189 -12.81 15.61 6.03
C ALA A 189 -13.23 16.10 7.42
N SER A 190 -13.46 15.21 8.37
CA SER A 190 -13.94 15.52 9.72
C SER A 190 -12.76 15.83 10.64
N THR A 191 -12.18 17.01 10.53
CA THR A 191 -11.05 17.41 11.38
C THR A 191 -11.39 18.60 12.25
#